data_97bd1ad28738bee6b38fe8f19bb785d0
#
_entry.id   97bd1ad28738bee6b38fe8f19bb785d0
#
_cell.length_a   1.000
_cell.length_b   1.000
_cell.length_c   1.000
_cell.angle_alpha   90.00
_cell.angle_beta   90.00
_cell.angle_gamma   90.00
#
_symmetry.space_group_name_H-M   'P 1'
#
loop_
_entity.id
_entity.type
_entity.pdbx_description
1 polymer ?
#
loop_
_entity_poly.entity_id
_entity_poly.type
_entity_poly.pdbx_seq_one_letter_code
_entity_poly.pdbx_strand_id
1 'polypeptide(L)'
;MKVAVQHRCDDFSSYRAARVKSLFNVDTGANFQLEADLDLDSAPWQIGVIVGPSGSGKTSMGRALWGQGAVYSPAWPEGQPIIDAITPDGGFDDVTAALSSVGLGSVPTWLRPYSVLSNGEQFRANLARLIAEAPCQAVLDEFSSVVDRQIARIGAGAFAKAWRRTSGQVVLLSCHYDILDWVQPDWVFDTATGQFQRGWLRRRPRIDVDLWQCGWEHWPTFEPHHYLKLPRMIAATNYVATVEGHLVAHVAVSTRSRAEARACRLVVMPEWQGAGVGLRFLDAVCERWRLGENRYGRPMPTLFHTSHPGLASALRRSARWTQVSAVLTGQSKTRSLASMRSSAERNGTASTGTGYGGHFRAVQGFRYLGEMPCA
;
A
#
# COMPACT_ATOMS: atom_id res chain seq x y z
N MET A 1 -10.25 -10.53 -30.12
CA MET A 1 -10.32 -11.83 -29.43
C MET A 1 -11.79 -12.11 -29.12
N LYS A 2 -12.38 -13.15 -29.74
CA LYS A 2 -13.81 -13.46 -29.59
C LYS A 2 -13.98 -14.47 -28.46
N VAL A 3 -14.96 -14.28 -27.59
CA VAL A 3 -15.32 -15.20 -26.52
C VAL A 3 -16.81 -15.38 -26.44
N ALA A 4 -17.24 -16.62 -26.26
CA ALA A 4 -18.63 -16.97 -25.95
C ALA A 4 -18.66 -17.85 -24.70
N VAL A 5 -19.39 -17.41 -23.68
CA VAL A 5 -19.61 -18.13 -22.44
C VAL A 5 -21.07 -18.53 -22.38
N GLN A 6 -21.33 -19.83 -22.23
CA GLN A 6 -22.68 -20.37 -22.04
C GLN A 6 -22.70 -21.23 -20.79
N HIS A 7 -23.64 -20.95 -19.90
CA HIS A 7 -23.97 -21.82 -18.79
C HIS A 7 -25.41 -22.29 -18.97
N ARG A 8 -25.60 -23.59 -19.03
CA ARG A 8 -26.92 -24.22 -19.08
C ARG A 8 -27.13 -24.99 -17.79
N CYS A 9 -28.27 -24.81 -17.17
CA CYS A 9 -28.69 -25.61 -16.05
C CYS A 9 -29.77 -26.60 -16.54
N ASP A 10 -29.71 -27.85 -16.05
CA ASP A 10 -30.76 -28.83 -16.30
C ASP A 10 -32.06 -28.31 -15.73
N ASP A 11 -33.14 -28.66 -16.42
CA ASP A 11 -34.48 -28.26 -15.98
C ASP A 11 -34.99 -29.22 -14.88
N PHE A 12 -35.20 -28.69 -13.68
CA PHE A 12 -35.65 -29.45 -12.54
C PHE A 12 -37.18 -29.47 -12.49
N SER A 13 -37.75 -30.69 -12.34
CA SER A 13 -39.22 -30.95 -12.32
C SER A 13 -39.77 -31.28 -10.92
N SER A 14 -39.03 -30.97 -9.85
CA SER A 14 -39.56 -31.18 -8.49
C SER A 14 -40.83 -30.36 -8.24
N TYR A 15 -41.71 -30.80 -7.33
CA TYR A 15 -42.91 -30.05 -6.93
C TYR A 15 -42.59 -28.59 -6.55
N ARG A 16 -41.53 -28.37 -5.81
CA ARG A 16 -41.10 -27.01 -5.42
C ARG A 16 -40.63 -26.17 -6.61
N ALA A 17 -39.90 -26.76 -7.52
CA ALA A 17 -39.47 -26.10 -8.76
C ALA A 17 -40.67 -25.75 -9.66
N ALA A 18 -41.58 -26.68 -9.85
CA ALA A 18 -42.80 -26.45 -10.62
C ALA A 18 -43.69 -25.35 -10.01
N ARG A 19 -43.79 -25.29 -8.67
CA ARG A 19 -44.52 -24.22 -7.98
C ARG A 19 -43.88 -22.86 -8.12
N VAL A 20 -42.53 -22.76 -8.05
CA VAL A 20 -41.81 -21.52 -8.29
C VAL A 20 -42.01 -21.04 -9.74
N LYS A 21 -41.87 -21.95 -10.72
CA LYS A 21 -42.10 -21.64 -12.12
C LYS A 21 -43.51 -21.07 -12.35
N SER A 22 -44.53 -21.71 -11.78
CA SER A 22 -45.91 -21.27 -11.89
C SER A 22 -46.18 -19.93 -11.18
N LEU A 23 -45.66 -19.74 -9.98
CA LEU A 23 -45.89 -18.51 -9.20
C LEU A 23 -45.22 -17.27 -9.81
N PHE A 24 -44.05 -17.44 -10.42
CA PHE A 24 -43.23 -16.35 -10.93
C PHE A 24 -43.19 -16.29 -12.46
N ASN A 25 -43.98 -17.15 -13.14
CA ASN A 25 -44.05 -17.23 -14.60
C ASN A 25 -42.67 -17.37 -15.27
N VAL A 26 -41.86 -18.29 -14.72
CA VAL A 26 -40.49 -18.56 -15.20
C VAL A 26 -40.47 -19.97 -15.78
N ASP A 27 -40.10 -20.13 -17.05
CA ASP A 27 -40.14 -21.41 -17.75
C ASP A 27 -38.95 -22.30 -17.44
N THR A 28 -37.76 -21.76 -17.25
CA THR A 28 -36.54 -22.55 -16.99
C THR A 28 -35.63 -21.87 -15.96
N GLY A 29 -34.76 -22.65 -15.32
CA GLY A 29 -33.62 -22.11 -14.58
C GLY A 29 -32.67 -21.39 -15.54
N ALA A 30 -32.01 -20.33 -15.04
CA ALA A 30 -31.27 -19.37 -15.86
C ALA A 30 -30.28 -20.03 -16.84
N ASN A 31 -30.54 -19.88 -18.13
CA ASN A 31 -29.53 -20.01 -19.16
C ASN A 31 -28.78 -18.68 -19.24
N PHE A 32 -27.47 -18.73 -19.03
CA PHE A 32 -26.60 -17.55 -19.16
C PHE A 32 -25.80 -17.66 -20.46
N GLN A 33 -25.82 -16.60 -21.25
CA GLN A 33 -25.02 -16.45 -22.46
C GLN A 33 -24.38 -15.09 -22.47
N LEU A 34 -23.06 -15.05 -22.65
CA LEU A 34 -22.29 -13.82 -22.81
C LEU A 34 -21.38 -14.00 -24.03
N GLU A 35 -21.54 -13.10 -24.99
CA GLU A 35 -20.66 -13.01 -26.16
C GLU A 35 -19.93 -11.69 -26.15
N ALA A 36 -18.63 -11.70 -26.43
CA ALA A 36 -17.84 -10.50 -26.53
C ALA A 36 -16.76 -10.63 -27.59
N ASP A 37 -16.45 -9.50 -28.23
CA ASP A 37 -15.28 -9.36 -29.08
C ASP A 37 -14.38 -8.28 -28.50
N LEU A 38 -13.21 -8.71 -27.99
CA LEU A 38 -12.23 -7.85 -27.35
C LEU A 38 -11.07 -7.59 -28.31
N ASP A 39 -10.90 -6.35 -28.72
CA ASP A 39 -9.75 -5.94 -29.52
C ASP A 39 -8.51 -5.75 -28.62
N LEU A 40 -7.87 -6.84 -28.20
CA LEU A 40 -6.70 -6.82 -27.34
C LEU A 40 -5.37 -6.67 -28.08
N ASP A 41 -5.36 -6.91 -29.39
CA ASP A 41 -4.16 -6.99 -30.21
C ASP A 41 -3.80 -5.66 -30.88
N SER A 42 -4.74 -4.70 -30.96
CA SER A 42 -4.54 -3.42 -31.65
C SER A 42 -3.52 -2.48 -30.99
N ALA A 43 -3.25 -2.66 -29.69
CA ALA A 43 -2.23 -1.89 -28.97
C ALA A 43 -1.72 -2.67 -27.74
N PRO A 44 -0.47 -2.43 -27.30
CA PRO A 44 0.07 -3.06 -26.10
C PRO A 44 -0.72 -2.63 -24.85
N TRP A 45 -0.82 -3.55 -23.88
CA TRP A 45 -1.50 -3.30 -22.63
C TRP A 45 -0.85 -4.07 -21.49
N GLN A 46 -1.02 -3.61 -20.25
CA GLN A 46 -0.54 -4.27 -19.04
C GLN A 46 -1.67 -4.52 -18.03
N ILE A 47 -2.66 -3.64 -17.96
CA ILE A 47 -3.78 -3.76 -17.02
C ILE A 47 -5.09 -3.71 -17.78
N GLY A 48 -5.82 -4.82 -17.78
CA GLY A 48 -7.19 -4.90 -18.27
C GLY A 48 -8.17 -5.04 -17.12
N VAL A 49 -9.40 -4.59 -17.32
CA VAL A 49 -10.46 -4.74 -16.30
C VAL A 49 -11.75 -5.26 -16.95
N ILE A 50 -12.33 -6.27 -16.34
CA ILE A 50 -13.68 -6.74 -16.63
C ILE A 50 -14.56 -6.37 -15.44
N VAL A 51 -15.53 -5.49 -15.64
CA VAL A 51 -16.49 -5.05 -14.63
C VAL A 51 -17.90 -5.57 -14.91
N GLY A 52 -18.74 -5.50 -13.92
CA GLY A 52 -20.16 -5.81 -14.03
C GLY A 52 -20.76 -6.44 -12.77
N PRO A 53 -22.08 -6.60 -12.70
CA PRO A 53 -22.78 -7.15 -11.53
C PRO A 53 -22.27 -8.54 -11.12
N SER A 54 -22.53 -8.93 -9.88
CA SER A 54 -22.29 -10.33 -9.45
C SER A 54 -23.14 -11.27 -10.30
N GLY A 55 -22.56 -12.43 -10.68
CA GLY A 55 -23.23 -13.40 -11.53
C GLY A 55 -23.26 -13.06 -13.04
N SER A 56 -22.66 -11.96 -13.49
CA SER A 56 -22.62 -11.55 -14.90
C SER A 56 -21.55 -12.26 -15.76
N GLY A 57 -20.98 -13.36 -15.28
CA GLY A 57 -20.09 -14.22 -16.05
C GLY A 57 -18.63 -13.75 -16.12
N LYS A 58 -18.20 -12.77 -15.34
CA LYS A 58 -16.81 -12.24 -15.33
C LYS A 58 -15.77 -13.34 -15.16
N THR A 59 -15.91 -14.16 -14.13
CA THR A 59 -15.01 -15.28 -13.84
C THR A 59 -14.95 -16.29 -14.97
N SER A 60 -16.14 -16.65 -15.52
CA SER A 60 -16.25 -17.57 -16.65
C SER A 60 -15.59 -17.01 -17.91
N MET A 61 -15.75 -15.71 -18.15
CA MET A 61 -15.09 -15.01 -19.25
C MET A 61 -13.57 -14.99 -19.08
N GLY A 62 -13.09 -14.67 -17.88
CA GLY A 62 -11.66 -14.70 -17.58
C GLY A 62 -11.04 -16.07 -17.83
N ARG A 63 -11.71 -17.14 -17.41
CA ARG A 63 -11.30 -18.54 -17.64
C ARG A 63 -11.37 -18.95 -19.11
N ALA A 64 -12.38 -18.49 -19.83
CA ALA A 64 -12.53 -18.82 -21.26
C ALA A 64 -11.47 -18.14 -22.12
N LEU A 65 -11.08 -16.90 -21.78
CA LEU A 65 -10.08 -16.15 -22.53
C LEU A 65 -8.63 -16.55 -22.24
N TRP A 66 -8.32 -16.82 -20.97
CA TRP A 66 -6.92 -17.04 -20.53
C TRP A 66 -6.67 -18.42 -19.91
N GLY A 67 -7.71 -19.25 -19.81
CA GLY A 67 -7.59 -20.59 -19.24
C GLY A 67 -7.72 -20.61 -17.70
N GLN A 68 -8.02 -21.79 -17.16
CA GLN A 68 -8.17 -21.98 -15.70
C GLN A 68 -6.88 -21.65 -14.93
N GLY A 69 -5.72 -21.96 -15.48
CA GLY A 69 -4.42 -21.73 -14.85
C GLY A 69 -4.00 -20.25 -14.78
N ALA A 70 -4.66 -19.36 -15.53
CA ALA A 70 -4.38 -17.93 -15.48
C ALA A 70 -5.02 -17.23 -14.27
N VAL A 71 -6.02 -17.85 -13.63
CA VAL A 71 -6.64 -17.30 -12.42
C VAL A 71 -5.67 -17.43 -11.26
N TYR A 72 -5.17 -16.28 -10.83
CA TYR A 72 -4.17 -16.20 -9.78
C TYR A 72 -4.78 -16.48 -8.40
N SER A 73 -4.35 -17.57 -7.80
CA SER A 73 -4.75 -17.99 -6.47
C SER A 73 -3.52 -18.52 -5.72
N PRO A 74 -2.76 -17.66 -5.05
CA PRO A 74 -1.53 -18.07 -4.41
C PRO A 74 -1.80 -18.93 -3.19
N ALA A 75 -1.12 -20.10 -3.12
CA ALA A 75 -1.12 -20.92 -1.92
C ALA A 75 -0.09 -20.38 -0.92
N TRP A 76 -0.55 -20.00 0.27
CA TRP A 76 0.33 -19.53 1.33
C TRP A 76 0.68 -20.69 2.27
N PRO A 77 1.97 -20.91 2.56
CA PRO A 77 2.38 -21.95 3.50
C PRO A 77 1.89 -21.62 4.92
N GLU A 78 1.43 -22.64 5.62
CA GLU A 78 1.00 -22.50 7.01
C GLU A 78 2.18 -22.23 7.94
N GLY A 79 2.00 -21.38 8.94
CA GLY A 79 2.98 -21.11 9.98
C GLY A 79 4.22 -20.34 9.57
N GLN A 80 4.36 -19.98 8.28
CA GLN A 80 5.49 -19.17 7.81
C GLN A 80 5.12 -17.67 7.77
N PRO A 81 6.01 -16.77 8.20
CA PRO A 81 5.78 -15.34 8.06
C PRO A 81 5.76 -14.93 6.59
N ILE A 82 4.96 -13.92 6.25
CA ILE A 82 4.81 -13.51 4.84
C ILE A 82 6.12 -13.03 4.20
N ILE A 83 7.06 -12.54 4.99
CA ILE A 83 8.38 -12.12 4.49
C ILE A 83 9.17 -13.27 3.85
N ASP A 84 9.00 -14.48 4.37
CA ASP A 84 9.68 -15.68 3.88
C ASP A 84 8.81 -16.40 2.82
N ALA A 85 7.49 -16.26 2.92
CA ALA A 85 6.53 -17.00 2.11
C ALA A 85 6.23 -16.35 0.73
N ILE A 86 6.50 -15.06 0.56
CA ILE A 86 6.22 -14.34 -0.69
C ILE A 86 7.03 -14.91 -1.86
N THR A 87 8.35 -15.02 -1.68
CA THR A 87 9.26 -15.56 -2.69
C THR A 87 10.38 -16.27 -1.93
N PRO A 88 10.27 -17.57 -1.70
CA PRO A 88 11.22 -18.30 -0.84
C PRO A 88 12.68 -18.13 -1.23
N ASP A 89 12.96 -18.03 -2.54
CA ASP A 89 14.32 -17.85 -3.08
C ASP A 89 14.66 -16.39 -3.39
N GLY A 90 13.77 -15.46 -3.04
CA GLY A 90 13.93 -14.02 -3.32
C GLY A 90 14.88 -13.32 -2.36
N GLY A 91 15.58 -12.30 -2.86
CA GLY A 91 16.40 -11.43 -2.03
C GLY A 91 15.55 -10.62 -1.03
N PHE A 92 16.10 -10.34 0.16
CA PHE A 92 15.42 -9.54 1.19
C PHE A 92 14.94 -8.17 0.67
N ASP A 93 15.77 -7.51 -0.15
CA ASP A 93 15.44 -6.19 -0.71
C ASP A 93 14.28 -6.26 -1.71
N ASP A 94 14.21 -7.32 -2.52
CA ASP A 94 13.14 -7.51 -3.51
C ASP A 94 11.81 -7.78 -2.83
N VAL A 95 11.80 -8.68 -1.83
CA VAL A 95 10.61 -9.02 -1.04
C VAL A 95 10.07 -7.80 -0.29
N THR A 96 10.95 -7.05 0.39
CA THR A 96 10.54 -5.84 1.12
C THR A 96 10.10 -4.71 0.18
N ALA A 97 10.68 -4.63 -1.01
CA ALA A 97 10.24 -3.70 -2.05
C ALA A 97 8.84 -4.06 -2.56
N ALA A 98 8.55 -5.34 -2.81
CA ALA A 98 7.23 -5.79 -3.23
C ALA A 98 6.17 -5.47 -2.17
N LEU A 99 6.39 -5.84 -0.90
CA LEU A 99 5.50 -5.52 0.23
C LEU A 99 5.24 -4.01 0.37
N SER A 100 6.30 -3.22 0.31
CA SER A 100 6.20 -1.77 0.43
C SER A 100 5.50 -1.13 -0.76
N SER A 101 5.63 -1.69 -1.97
CA SER A 101 5.08 -1.15 -3.21
C SER A 101 3.55 -1.16 -3.24
N VAL A 102 2.92 -2.10 -2.55
CA VAL A 102 1.46 -2.22 -2.40
C VAL A 102 0.93 -1.58 -1.11
N GLY A 103 1.81 -0.90 -0.36
CA GLY A 103 1.45 -0.23 0.88
C GLY A 103 1.38 -1.14 2.11
N LEU A 104 1.96 -2.34 2.07
CA LEU A 104 2.13 -3.18 3.24
C LEU A 104 3.48 -2.89 3.92
N GLY A 105 3.61 -1.68 4.47
CA GLY A 105 4.85 -1.18 5.07
C GLY A 105 4.99 -1.43 6.57
N SER A 106 4.04 -2.10 7.22
CA SER A 106 4.11 -2.42 8.64
C SER A 106 5.05 -3.61 8.87
N VAL A 107 6.25 -3.35 9.38
CA VAL A 107 7.25 -4.40 9.65
C VAL A 107 6.72 -5.51 10.58
N PRO A 108 5.96 -5.24 11.66
CA PRO A 108 5.37 -6.30 12.47
C PRO A 108 4.43 -7.23 11.69
N THR A 109 3.75 -6.74 10.65
CA THR A 109 2.89 -7.54 9.78
C THR A 109 3.70 -8.54 8.95
N TRP A 110 4.91 -8.18 8.54
CA TRP A 110 5.78 -9.05 7.75
C TRP A 110 6.19 -10.35 8.46
N LEU A 111 6.22 -10.29 9.79
CA LEU A 111 6.59 -11.42 10.66
C LEU A 111 5.39 -12.33 11.01
N ARG A 112 4.23 -12.10 10.43
CA ARG A 112 3.02 -12.87 10.68
C ARG A 112 2.72 -13.81 9.52
N PRO A 113 2.18 -15.02 9.80
CA PRO A 113 1.62 -15.89 8.77
C PRO A 113 0.42 -15.23 8.07
N TYR A 114 0.23 -15.54 6.80
CA TYR A 114 -0.88 -14.99 5.99
C TYR A 114 -2.25 -15.19 6.64
N SER A 115 -2.50 -16.35 7.25
CA SER A 115 -3.79 -16.72 7.84
C SER A 115 -4.24 -15.84 9.01
N VAL A 116 -3.30 -15.14 9.69
CA VAL A 116 -3.63 -14.25 10.82
C VAL A 116 -3.68 -12.78 10.43
N LEU A 117 -3.49 -12.47 9.16
CA LEU A 117 -3.59 -11.12 8.64
C LEU A 117 -5.06 -10.69 8.51
N SER A 118 -5.32 -9.39 8.67
CA SER A 118 -6.62 -8.81 8.33
C SER A 118 -6.89 -8.91 6.82
N ASN A 119 -8.16 -8.85 6.40
CA ASN A 119 -8.53 -8.91 4.99
C ASN A 119 -7.77 -7.87 4.13
N GLY A 120 -7.58 -6.67 4.65
CA GLY A 120 -6.82 -5.62 3.96
C GLY A 120 -5.32 -5.91 3.84
N GLU A 121 -4.72 -6.53 4.86
CA GLU A 121 -3.33 -7.00 4.82
C GLU A 121 -3.18 -8.21 3.89
N GLN A 122 -4.12 -9.16 3.91
CA GLN A 122 -4.16 -10.31 3.00
C GLN A 122 -4.28 -9.88 1.54
N PHE A 123 -5.17 -8.94 1.24
CA PHE A 123 -5.31 -8.35 -0.08
C PHE A 123 -3.99 -7.77 -0.58
N ARG A 124 -3.34 -6.95 0.23
CA ARG A 124 -2.04 -6.36 -0.11
C ARG A 124 -0.92 -7.39 -0.21
N ALA A 125 -0.91 -8.41 0.65
CA ALA A 125 0.07 -9.51 0.59
C ALA A 125 -0.05 -10.31 -0.72
N ASN A 126 -1.27 -10.62 -1.17
CA ASN A 126 -1.51 -11.26 -2.46
C ASN A 126 -1.02 -10.40 -3.63
N LEU A 127 -1.26 -9.09 -3.59
CA LEU A 127 -0.77 -8.17 -4.62
C LEU A 127 0.77 -8.05 -4.60
N ALA A 128 1.39 -8.03 -3.42
CA ALA A 128 2.85 -8.02 -3.29
C ALA A 128 3.47 -9.28 -3.87
N ARG A 129 2.88 -10.44 -3.59
CA ARG A 129 3.33 -11.72 -4.12
C ARG A 129 3.20 -11.78 -5.63
N LEU A 130 2.08 -11.33 -6.19
CA LEU A 130 1.90 -11.27 -7.64
C LEU A 130 2.96 -10.37 -8.31
N ILE A 131 3.31 -9.24 -7.69
CA ILE A 131 4.38 -8.35 -8.19
C ILE A 131 5.75 -9.04 -8.12
N ALA A 132 6.03 -9.77 -7.04
CA ALA A 132 7.29 -10.47 -6.85
C ALA A 132 7.47 -11.65 -7.82
N GLU A 133 6.40 -12.42 -8.04
CA GLU A 133 6.36 -13.52 -9.01
C GLU A 133 6.37 -13.03 -10.47
N ALA A 134 5.84 -11.84 -10.72
CA ALA A 134 5.75 -11.17 -12.01
C ALA A 134 5.42 -12.11 -13.20
N PRO A 135 4.33 -12.89 -13.14
CA PRO A 135 3.97 -13.79 -14.23
C PRO A 135 3.71 -13.00 -15.52
N CYS A 136 3.97 -13.64 -16.67
CA CYS A 136 3.69 -13.02 -17.97
C CYS A 136 2.21 -12.60 -18.09
N GLN A 137 1.31 -13.40 -17.49
CA GLN A 137 -0.13 -13.16 -17.51
C GLN A 137 -0.79 -13.67 -16.23
N ALA A 138 -1.72 -12.88 -15.69
CA ALA A 138 -2.54 -13.25 -14.52
C ALA A 138 -3.96 -12.69 -14.63
N VAL A 139 -4.92 -13.41 -14.05
CA VAL A 139 -6.31 -12.97 -13.89
C VAL A 139 -6.60 -12.95 -12.38
N LEU A 140 -6.94 -11.78 -11.84
CA LEU A 140 -7.36 -11.65 -10.44
C LEU A 140 -8.88 -11.60 -10.36
N ASP A 141 -9.44 -12.64 -9.80
CA ASP A 141 -10.88 -12.72 -9.58
C ASP A 141 -11.29 -11.99 -8.30
N GLU A 142 -12.52 -11.47 -8.26
CA GLU A 142 -13.08 -10.71 -7.15
C GLU A 142 -12.17 -9.57 -6.63
N PHE A 143 -11.50 -8.90 -7.54
CA PHE A 143 -10.55 -7.85 -7.19
C PHE A 143 -11.19 -6.79 -6.29
N SER A 144 -10.65 -6.64 -5.09
CA SER A 144 -11.11 -5.71 -4.02
C SER A 144 -12.49 -6.00 -3.40
N SER A 145 -13.10 -7.16 -3.65
CA SER A 145 -14.48 -7.46 -3.15
C SER A 145 -14.56 -7.62 -1.63
N VAL A 146 -13.49 -8.09 -0.99
CA VAL A 146 -13.47 -8.45 0.45
C VAL A 146 -12.83 -7.39 1.35
N VAL A 147 -12.52 -6.20 0.82
CA VAL A 147 -11.82 -5.15 1.57
C VAL A 147 -12.59 -3.85 1.59
N ASP A 148 -12.37 -3.08 2.65
CA ASP A 148 -12.90 -1.72 2.76
C ASP A 148 -12.53 -0.86 1.55
N ARG A 149 -13.44 0.03 1.13
CA ARG A 149 -13.26 0.82 -0.10
C ARG A 149 -12.06 1.75 -0.06
N GLN A 150 -11.68 2.25 1.12
CA GLN A 150 -10.50 3.08 1.28
C GLN A 150 -9.22 2.25 1.13
N ILE A 151 -9.17 1.07 1.73
CA ILE A 151 -8.05 0.12 1.57
C ILE A 151 -7.94 -0.32 0.12
N ALA A 152 -9.07 -0.63 -0.53
CA ALA A 152 -9.14 -0.99 -1.94
C ALA A 152 -8.60 0.12 -2.83
N ARG A 153 -9.02 1.37 -2.62
CA ARG A 153 -8.57 2.55 -3.36
C ARG A 153 -7.04 2.71 -3.32
N ILE A 154 -6.49 2.69 -2.11
CA ILE A 154 -5.04 2.88 -1.91
C ILE A 154 -4.25 1.68 -2.45
N GLY A 155 -4.69 0.46 -2.11
CA GLY A 155 -4.04 -0.78 -2.55
C GLY A 155 -4.07 -0.96 -4.07
N ALA A 156 -5.21 -0.73 -4.71
CA ALA A 156 -5.35 -0.81 -6.17
C ALA A 156 -4.48 0.21 -6.90
N GLY A 157 -4.47 1.46 -6.44
CA GLY A 157 -3.60 2.50 -7.02
C GLY A 157 -2.11 2.23 -6.84
N ALA A 158 -1.71 1.71 -5.67
CA ALA A 158 -0.34 1.32 -5.39
C ALA A 158 0.09 0.12 -6.26
N PHE A 159 -0.78 -0.90 -6.36
CA PHE A 159 -0.58 -2.06 -7.21
C PHE A 159 -0.41 -1.66 -8.68
N ALA A 160 -1.35 -0.90 -9.24
CA ALA A 160 -1.28 -0.47 -10.64
C ALA A 160 0.03 0.26 -10.95
N LYS A 161 0.48 1.14 -10.04
CA LYS A 161 1.77 1.83 -10.18
C LYS A 161 2.96 0.88 -10.13
N ALA A 162 2.92 -0.14 -9.29
CA ALA A 162 3.99 -1.13 -9.18
C ALA A 162 3.99 -2.09 -10.38
N TRP A 163 2.81 -2.60 -10.75
CA TRP A 163 2.64 -3.55 -11.86
C TRP A 163 3.12 -2.97 -13.20
N ARG A 164 2.88 -1.69 -13.46
CA ARG A 164 3.35 -1.00 -14.67
C ARG A 164 4.89 -0.91 -14.81
N ARG A 165 5.64 -1.38 -13.82
CA ARG A 165 7.11 -1.50 -13.88
C ARG A 165 7.55 -2.91 -14.23
N THR A 166 6.64 -3.85 -14.24
CA THR A 166 6.86 -5.23 -14.72
C THR A 166 6.57 -5.30 -16.22
N SER A 167 6.88 -6.44 -16.82
CA SER A 167 6.52 -6.73 -18.22
C SER A 167 5.23 -7.55 -18.34
N GLY A 168 4.62 -7.94 -17.23
CA GLY A 168 3.44 -8.81 -17.20
C GLY A 168 2.13 -8.10 -17.57
N GLN A 169 1.15 -8.91 -17.95
CA GLN A 169 -0.23 -8.50 -18.18
C GLN A 169 -1.13 -9.01 -17.05
N VAL A 170 -2.02 -8.16 -16.55
CA VAL A 170 -3.00 -8.54 -15.53
C VAL A 170 -4.41 -8.11 -15.92
N VAL A 171 -5.36 -9.00 -15.68
CA VAL A 171 -6.80 -8.74 -15.85
C VAL A 171 -7.46 -8.79 -14.48
N LEU A 172 -8.14 -7.71 -14.12
CA LEU A 172 -8.85 -7.58 -12.86
C LEU A 172 -10.35 -7.78 -13.10
N LEU A 173 -10.95 -8.76 -12.43
CA LEU A 173 -12.38 -9.00 -12.47
C LEU A 173 -13.03 -8.40 -11.22
N SER A 174 -13.95 -7.46 -11.39
CA SER A 174 -14.56 -6.76 -10.25
C SER A 174 -16.03 -6.45 -10.45
N CYS A 175 -16.79 -6.51 -9.36
CA CYS A 175 -18.17 -5.97 -9.36
C CYS A 175 -18.22 -4.47 -9.02
N HIS A 176 -17.08 -3.86 -8.76
CA HIS A 176 -16.96 -2.47 -8.35
C HIS A 176 -16.38 -1.60 -9.47
N TYR A 177 -17.13 -0.61 -9.92
CA TYR A 177 -16.74 0.29 -11.01
C TYR A 177 -15.74 1.37 -10.61
N ASP A 178 -15.69 1.73 -9.33
CA ASP A 178 -14.77 2.75 -8.79
C ASP A 178 -13.29 2.35 -8.89
N ILE A 179 -12.98 1.04 -9.02
CA ILE A 179 -11.61 0.59 -9.27
C ILE A 179 -11.02 1.15 -10.56
N LEU A 180 -11.87 1.48 -11.55
CA LEU A 180 -11.42 2.00 -12.84
C LEU A 180 -10.64 3.31 -12.67
N ASP A 181 -11.09 4.19 -11.78
CA ASP A 181 -10.40 5.43 -11.47
C ASP A 181 -9.07 5.21 -10.72
N TRP A 182 -8.95 4.10 -10.00
CA TRP A 182 -7.77 3.82 -9.17
C TRP A 182 -6.66 3.10 -9.92
N VAL A 183 -7.02 2.11 -10.77
CA VAL A 183 -6.05 1.32 -11.53
C VAL A 183 -5.73 1.94 -12.89
N GLN A 184 -6.63 2.77 -13.44
CA GLN A 184 -6.51 3.40 -14.76
C GLN A 184 -6.12 2.37 -15.83
N PRO A 185 -7.02 1.41 -16.15
CA PRO A 185 -6.70 0.29 -17.02
C PRO A 185 -6.46 0.73 -18.45
N ASP A 186 -5.74 -0.09 -19.21
CA ASP A 186 -5.51 0.13 -20.64
C ASP A 186 -6.75 -0.21 -21.47
N TRP A 187 -7.60 -1.09 -20.95
CA TRP A 187 -8.90 -1.42 -21.53
C TRP A 187 -9.90 -1.87 -20.44
N VAL A 188 -11.16 -1.70 -20.75
CA VAL A 188 -12.29 -2.10 -19.90
C VAL A 188 -13.30 -2.85 -20.73
N PHE A 189 -13.82 -3.95 -20.20
CA PHE A 189 -15.03 -4.61 -20.71
C PHE A 189 -16.10 -4.62 -19.63
N ASP A 190 -17.28 -4.14 -19.95
CA ASP A 190 -18.42 -4.12 -19.05
C ASP A 190 -19.41 -5.24 -19.44
N THR A 191 -19.53 -6.25 -18.58
CA THR A 191 -20.43 -7.40 -18.83
C THR A 191 -21.91 -7.03 -18.73
N ALA A 192 -22.27 -5.89 -18.12
CA ALA A 192 -23.67 -5.43 -18.06
C ALA A 192 -24.13 -4.81 -19.36
N THR A 193 -23.23 -4.12 -20.06
CA THR A 193 -23.54 -3.40 -21.32
C THR A 193 -23.02 -4.13 -22.56
N GLY A 194 -22.10 -5.10 -22.39
CA GLY A 194 -21.39 -5.77 -23.49
C GLY A 194 -20.38 -4.84 -24.20
N GLN A 195 -20.07 -3.70 -23.62
CA GLN A 195 -19.20 -2.71 -24.25
C GLN A 195 -17.72 -2.94 -23.91
N PHE A 196 -16.88 -2.94 -24.94
CA PHE A 196 -15.43 -2.90 -24.83
C PHE A 196 -14.92 -1.49 -25.09
N GLN A 197 -14.06 -0.99 -24.26
CA GLN A 197 -13.47 0.35 -24.39
C GLN A 197 -11.96 0.29 -24.14
N ARG A 198 -11.17 0.87 -25.05
CA ARG A 198 -9.74 1.08 -24.88
C ARG A 198 -9.46 2.47 -24.33
N GLY A 199 -8.46 2.49 -23.44
CA GLY A 199 -7.96 3.71 -22.81
C GLY A 199 -8.91 4.26 -21.75
N TRP A 200 -8.43 4.33 -20.53
CA TRP A 200 -9.14 4.95 -19.41
C TRP A 200 -8.39 6.22 -19.00
N LEU A 201 -8.71 7.36 -19.64
CA LEU A 201 -8.00 8.63 -19.48
C LEU A 201 -8.52 9.46 -18.29
N ARG A 202 -8.81 8.84 -17.14
CA ARG A 202 -9.18 9.61 -15.94
C ARG A 202 -7.93 9.94 -15.11
N ARG A 203 -7.92 11.16 -14.54
CA ARG A 203 -6.88 11.54 -13.57
C ARG A 203 -7.08 10.74 -12.30
N ARG A 204 -5.99 10.26 -11.71
CA ARG A 204 -6.04 9.64 -10.37
C ARG A 204 -6.72 10.59 -9.39
N PRO A 205 -7.55 10.07 -8.49
CA PRO A 205 -8.18 10.88 -7.46
C PRO A 205 -7.11 11.66 -6.69
N ARG A 206 -7.31 12.97 -6.56
CA ARG A 206 -6.44 13.82 -5.76
C ARG A 206 -6.66 13.50 -4.29
N ILE A 207 -5.57 13.40 -3.54
CA ILE A 207 -5.60 13.28 -2.08
C ILE A 207 -5.07 14.59 -1.54
N ASP A 208 -5.94 15.41 -0.97
CA ASP A 208 -5.56 16.62 -0.27
C ASP A 208 -5.21 16.27 1.17
N VAL A 209 -4.07 16.72 1.63
CA VAL A 209 -3.51 16.41 2.94
C VAL A 209 -3.26 17.69 3.69
N ASP A 210 -3.94 17.84 4.82
CA ASP A 210 -3.74 18.95 5.75
C ASP A 210 -2.60 18.60 6.73
N LEU A 211 -1.76 19.58 7.04
CA LEU A 211 -0.62 19.43 7.93
C LEU A 211 -0.79 20.32 9.16
N TRP A 212 -0.75 19.70 10.35
CA TRP A 212 -0.92 20.38 11.64
C TRP A 212 0.26 20.14 12.56
N GLN A 213 0.67 21.17 13.29
CA GLN A 213 1.55 21.00 14.44
C GLN A 213 0.72 20.62 15.66
N CYS A 214 1.19 19.64 16.46
CA CYS A 214 0.48 19.12 17.63
C CYS A 214 1.44 18.78 18.76
N GLY A 215 0.89 18.37 19.90
CA GLY A 215 1.64 17.73 20.99
C GLY A 215 1.78 16.23 20.80
N TRP A 216 1.82 15.49 21.92
CA TRP A 216 1.89 14.03 21.91
C TRP A 216 0.52 13.35 22.04
N GLU A 217 -0.57 14.10 22.00
CA GLU A 217 -1.96 13.63 22.18
C GLU A 217 -2.36 12.58 21.13
N HIS A 218 -1.88 12.70 19.90
CA HIS A 218 -2.18 11.77 18.82
C HIS A 218 -1.23 10.56 18.75
N TRP A 219 -0.10 10.59 19.47
CA TRP A 219 0.88 9.51 19.42
C TRP A 219 0.33 8.13 19.80
N PRO A 220 -0.57 7.98 20.81
CA PRO A 220 -1.14 6.68 21.14
C PRO A 220 -1.83 5.98 19.95
N THR A 221 -2.40 6.73 19.01
CA THR A 221 -3.01 6.19 17.78
C THR A 221 -1.95 5.65 16.82
N PHE A 222 -0.80 6.31 16.71
CA PHE A 222 0.26 5.95 15.77
C PHE A 222 1.29 4.95 16.33
N GLU A 223 1.48 4.93 17.65
CA GLU A 223 2.50 4.10 18.31
C GLU A 223 2.40 2.60 17.97
N PRO A 224 1.22 1.97 17.91
CA PRO A 224 1.09 0.56 17.54
C PRO A 224 1.64 0.24 16.15
N HIS A 225 1.60 1.20 15.24
CA HIS A 225 2.03 1.07 13.84
C HIS A 225 3.49 1.45 13.60
N HIS A 226 4.18 1.98 14.63
CA HIS A 226 5.61 2.27 14.50
C HIS A 226 6.44 1.00 14.65
N TYR A 227 7.33 0.73 13.70
CA TYR A 227 8.13 -0.50 13.65
C TYR A 227 9.13 -0.66 14.82
N LEU A 228 9.42 0.41 15.56
CA LEU A 228 10.26 0.39 16.75
C LEU A 228 9.44 0.81 17.98
N LYS A 229 9.45 -0.02 19.02
CA LYS A 229 8.87 0.36 20.32
C LYS A 229 9.83 1.29 21.05
N LEU A 230 9.53 2.57 21.02
CA LEU A 230 10.39 3.62 21.56
C LEU A 230 9.55 4.58 22.43
N PRO A 231 10.02 5.06 23.60
CA PRO A 231 9.28 6.03 24.39
C PRO A 231 9.18 7.40 23.69
N ARG A 232 8.32 8.25 24.23
CA ARG A 232 8.16 9.63 23.75
C ARG A 232 9.49 10.37 23.81
N MET A 233 9.72 11.22 22.80
CA MET A 233 10.91 12.06 22.76
C MET A 233 10.73 13.25 23.71
N ILE A 234 11.78 13.60 24.45
CA ILE A 234 11.71 14.62 25.50
C ILE A 234 11.52 16.02 24.90
N ALA A 235 12.16 16.31 23.78
CA ALA A 235 12.13 17.65 23.17
C ALA A 235 11.89 17.52 21.65
N ALA A 236 10.65 17.33 21.27
CA ALA A 236 10.24 17.25 19.88
C ALA A 236 9.11 18.22 19.56
N THR A 237 9.06 18.66 18.31
CA THR A 237 7.88 19.27 17.70
C THR A 237 7.20 18.18 16.88
N ASN A 238 5.94 17.92 17.17
CA ASN A 238 5.16 16.89 16.48
C ASN A 238 4.30 17.50 15.40
N TYR A 239 4.10 16.75 14.33
CA TYR A 239 3.20 17.08 13.25
C TYR A 239 2.34 15.88 12.94
N VAL A 240 1.09 16.15 12.58
CA VAL A 240 0.17 15.15 12.04
C VAL A 240 -0.31 15.59 10.67
N ALA A 241 -0.61 14.62 9.84
CA ALA A 241 -1.31 14.80 8.59
C ALA A 241 -2.74 14.28 8.74
N THR A 242 -3.70 14.99 8.16
CA THR A 242 -5.10 14.58 8.07
C THR A 242 -5.59 14.60 6.62
N VAL A 243 -6.54 13.74 6.32
CA VAL A 243 -7.32 13.74 5.07
C VAL A 243 -8.78 13.67 5.46
N GLU A 244 -9.57 14.65 5.04
CA GLU A 244 -10.99 14.74 5.40
C GLU A 244 -11.22 14.66 6.93
N GLY A 245 -10.29 15.22 7.71
CA GLY A 245 -10.33 15.20 9.19
C GLY A 245 -9.80 13.91 9.84
N HIS A 246 -9.51 12.87 9.10
CA HIS A 246 -8.96 11.61 9.62
C HIS A 246 -7.44 11.65 9.73
N LEU A 247 -6.91 11.17 10.86
CA LEU A 247 -5.47 11.07 11.10
C LEU A 247 -4.83 10.07 10.14
N VAL A 248 -3.84 10.49 9.35
CA VAL A 248 -3.20 9.63 8.33
C VAL A 248 -1.71 9.44 8.53
N ALA A 249 -1.01 10.40 9.11
CA ALA A 249 0.42 10.26 9.38
C ALA A 249 0.87 11.13 10.55
N HIS A 250 1.98 10.75 11.18
CA HIS A 250 2.65 11.47 12.26
C HIS A 250 4.16 11.51 12.02
N VAL A 251 4.77 12.63 12.38
CA VAL A 251 6.24 12.74 12.45
C VAL A 251 6.63 13.65 13.61
N ALA A 252 7.70 13.30 14.32
CA ALA A 252 8.29 14.14 15.35
C ALA A 252 9.62 14.71 14.86
N VAL A 253 9.89 15.97 15.11
CA VAL A 253 11.16 16.61 14.76
C VAL A 253 11.88 17.05 16.03
N SER A 254 13.09 16.56 16.22
CA SER A 254 14.01 16.98 17.29
C SER A 254 15.19 17.76 16.71
N THR A 255 15.92 18.46 17.56
CA THR A 255 17.13 19.18 17.15
C THR A 255 18.36 18.61 17.84
N ARG A 256 19.47 18.55 17.12
CA ARG A 256 20.78 18.22 17.66
C ARG A 256 21.60 19.52 17.74
N SER A 257 22.04 19.85 18.95
CA SER A 257 22.89 21.04 19.22
C SER A 257 22.36 22.36 18.63
N ARG A 258 21.07 22.48 18.39
CA ARG A 258 20.44 23.62 17.70
C ARG A 258 20.98 23.93 16.31
N ALA A 259 21.81 23.06 15.73
CA ALA A 259 22.42 23.27 14.43
C ALA A 259 21.67 22.56 13.29
N GLU A 260 21.04 21.44 13.59
CA GLU A 260 20.30 20.64 12.62
C GLU A 260 19.00 20.08 13.20
N ALA A 261 18.00 19.96 12.38
CA ALA A 261 16.74 19.29 12.70
C ALA A 261 16.81 17.82 12.27
N ARG A 262 16.20 16.94 13.05
CA ARG A 262 16.08 15.53 12.73
C ARG A 262 14.63 15.08 12.81
N ALA A 263 14.05 14.76 11.67
CA ALA A 263 12.75 14.10 11.62
C ALA A 263 12.89 12.64 12.08
N CYS A 264 11.98 12.23 12.93
CA CYS A 264 11.95 10.93 13.60
C CYS A 264 10.49 10.48 13.75
N ARG A 265 10.27 9.20 14.08
CA ARG A 265 8.92 8.72 14.39
C ARG A 265 7.92 8.91 13.26
N LEU A 266 8.36 8.82 12.02
CA LEU A 266 7.43 8.83 10.89
C LEU A 266 6.58 7.56 10.93
N VAL A 267 5.28 7.74 11.03
CA VAL A 267 4.28 6.68 10.94
C VAL A 267 3.22 7.11 9.94
N VAL A 268 2.83 6.20 9.08
CA VAL A 268 1.67 6.35 8.20
C VAL A 268 0.69 5.25 8.56
N MET A 269 -0.57 5.59 8.75
CA MET A 269 -1.62 4.62 9.06
C MET A 269 -1.67 3.54 7.96
N PRO A 270 -1.90 2.27 8.32
CA PRO A 270 -1.82 1.15 7.37
C PRO A 270 -2.65 1.32 6.11
N GLU A 271 -3.85 1.86 6.24
CA GLU A 271 -4.78 2.11 5.15
C GLU A 271 -4.28 3.15 4.13
N TRP A 272 -3.35 4.04 4.53
CA TRP A 272 -2.77 5.10 3.71
C TRP A 272 -1.37 4.79 3.17
N GLN A 273 -0.79 3.64 3.58
CA GLN A 273 0.52 3.22 3.08
C GLN A 273 0.44 2.87 1.58
N GLY A 274 1.44 3.30 0.81
CA GLY A 274 1.47 3.14 -0.65
C GLY A 274 0.86 4.32 -1.44
N ALA A 275 0.03 5.16 -0.81
CA ALA A 275 -0.54 6.35 -1.46
C ALA A 275 0.47 7.48 -1.74
N GLY A 276 1.70 7.37 -1.20
CA GLY A 276 2.72 8.41 -1.29
C GLY A 276 2.55 9.55 -0.28
N VAL A 277 1.59 9.44 0.63
CA VAL A 277 1.31 10.44 1.68
C VAL A 277 2.51 10.62 2.59
N GLY A 278 3.14 9.52 3.06
CA GLY A 278 4.23 9.57 4.03
C GLY A 278 5.44 10.37 3.55
N LEU A 279 5.88 10.19 2.30
CA LEU A 279 7.02 10.92 1.75
C LEU A 279 6.69 12.40 1.54
N ARG A 280 5.52 12.71 0.99
CA ARG A 280 5.09 14.11 0.79
C ARG A 280 4.91 14.85 2.12
N PHE A 281 4.36 14.18 3.12
CA PHE A 281 4.22 14.73 4.47
C PHE A 281 5.60 15.00 5.10
N LEU A 282 6.53 14.05 5.00
CA LEU A 282 7.91 14.22 5.45
C LEU A 282 8.59 15.39 4.74
N ASP A 283 8.47 15.47 3.41
CA ASP A 283 9.01 16.57 2.60
C ASP A 283 8.47 17.93 3.08
N ALA A 284 7.15 18.04 3.25
CA ALA A 284 6.51 19.30 3.69
C ALA A 284 6.97 19.74 5.08
N VAL A 285 7.09 18.80 6.04
CA VAL A 285 7.61 19.11 7.38
C VAL A 285 9.08 19.53 7.31
N CYS A 286 9.91 18.81 6.54
CA CYS A 286 11.32 19.14 6.39
C CYS A 286 11.53 20.49 5.69
N GLU A 287 10.69 20.83 4.72
CA GLU A 287 10.72 22.14 4.05
C GLU A 287 10.41 23.29 5.02
N ARG A 288 9.38 23.17 5.85
CA ARG A 288 9.10 24.18 6.89
C ARG A 288 10.30 24.45 7.78
N TRP A 289 10.97 23.38 8.23
CA TRP A 289 12.17 23.52 9.05
C TRP A 289 13.34 24.12 8.29
N ARG A 290 13.52 23.78 7.03
CA ARG A 290 14.55 24.34 6.14
C ARG A 290 14.33 25.84 5.91
N LEU A 291 13.09 26.28 5.79
CA LEU A 291 12.72 27.70 5.60
C LEU A 291 12.70 28.51 6.90
N GLY A 292 12.85 27.85 8.05
CA GLY A 292 12.81 28.54 9.36
C GLY A 292 11.43 28.64 9.99
N GLU A 293 10.41 27.99 9.39
CA GLU A 293 9.05 27.88 9.94
C GLU A 293 9.01 26.84 11.08
N ASN A 294 9.81 27.07 12.11
CA ASN A 294 9.96 26.18 13.25
C ASN A 294 10.03 26.98 14.54
N ARG A 295 9.98 26.30 15.69
CA ARG A 295 9.99 26.93 17.02
C ARG A 295 11.20 27.84 17.32
N TYR A 296 12.23 27.85 16.49
CA TYR A 296 13.43 28.69 16.65
C TYR A 296 13.45 29.86 15.69
N GLY A 297 12.51 29.97 14.75
CA GLY A 297 12.39 31.05 13.77
C GLY A 297 13.58 31.20 12.83
N ARG A 298 14.33 30.12 12.57
CA ARG A 298 15.52 30.15 11.71
C ARG A 298 15.65 28.91 10.83
N PRO A 299 16.22 29.05 9.62
CA PRO A 299 16.50 27.93 8.74
C PRO A 299 17.41 26.88 9.40
N MET A 300 17.04 25.60 9.25
CA MET A 300 17.80 24.47 9.77
C MET A 300 17.92 23.36 8.72
N PRO A 301 19.13 22.82 8.48
CA PRO A 301 19.30 21.58 7.72
C PRO A 301 18.50 20.47 8.36
N THR A 302 17.76 19.71 7.56
CA THR A 302 16.88 18.66 8.07
C THR A 302 17.38 17.30 7.63
N LEU A 303 17.48 16.40 8.60
CA LEU A 303 17.91 15.01 8.44
C LEU A 303 16.77 14.06 8.79
N PHE A 304 16.75 12.92 8.12
CA PHE A 304 15.90 11.80 8.45
C PHE A 304 16.68 10.50 8.47
N HIS A 305 16.46 9.66 9.48
CA HIS A 305 17.14 8.38 9.63
C HIS A 305 16.11 7.25 9.65
N THR A 306 16.33 6.23 8.84
CA THR A 306 15.44 5.08 8.77
C THR A 306 16.21 3.78 8.65
N SER A 307 15.63 2.71 9.19
CA SER A 307 16.02 1.32 8.93
C SER A 307 15.00 0.63 8.03
N HIS A 308 13.91 1.30 7.65
CA HIS A 308 12.86 0.72 6.82
C HIS A 308 13.33 0.67 5.36
N PRO A 309 13.48 -0.53 4.75
CA PRO A 309 14.09 -0.66 3.42
C PRO A 309 13.29 0.05 2.32
N GLY A 310 11.96 -0.10 2.33
CA GLY A 310 11.08 0.56 1.34
C GLY A 310 11.16 2.08 1.39
N LEU A 311 11.24 2.68 2.61
CA LEU A 311 11.37 4.12 2.76
C LEU A 311 12.78 4.60 2.36
N ALA A 312 13.83 3.87 2.74
CA ALA A 312 15.20 4.18 2.32
C ALA A 312 15.34 4.15 0.79
N SER A 313 14.73 3.16 0.14
CA SER A 313 14.69 3.07 -1.33
C SER A 313 13.91 4.24 -1.96
N ALA A 314 12.79 4.65 -1.37
CA ALA A 314 12.02 5.81 -1.86
C ALA A 314 12.81 7.12 -1.74
N LEU A 315 13.49 7.33 -0.61
CA LEU A 315 14.33 8.50 -0.39
C LEU A 315 15.52 8.56 -1.37
N ARG A 316 16.18 7.42 -1.64
CA ARG A 316 17.28 7.37 -2.65
C ARG A 316 16.82 7.72 -4.06
N ARG A 317 15.58 7.42 -4.42
CA ARG A 317 15.02 7.77 -5.74
C ARG A 317 14.50 9.21 -5.83
N SER A 318 14.36 9.89 -4.70
CA SER A 318 13.85 11.26 -4.68
C SER A 318 14.97 12.26 -4.90
N ALA A 319 14.84 13.15 -5.89
CA ALA A 319 15.79 14.24 -6.11
C ALA A 319 15.84 15.25 -4.95
N ARG A 320 14.83 15.25 -4.06
CA ARG A 320 14.79 16.12 -2.88
C ARG A 320 15.62 15.62 -1.70
N TRP A 321 16.20 14.43 -1.81
CA TRP A 321 16.96 13.81 -0.72
C TRP A 321 18.33 13.33 -1.19
N THR A 322 19.32 13.43 -0.32
CA THR A 322 20.63 12.83 -0.52
C THR A 322 20.99 11.95 0.66
N GLN A 323 21.55 10.78 0.40
CA GLN A 323 22.03 9.89 1.45
C GLN A 323 23.35 10.43 2.02
N VAL A 324 23.41 10.60 3.33
CA VAL A 324 24.58 11.15 4.03
C VAL A 324 25.27 10.15 4.95
N SER A 325 24.60 9.06 5.30
CA SER A 325 25.20 8.01 6.14
C SER A 325 24.53 6.66 5.94
N ALA A 326 25.29 5.59 6.21
CA ALA A 326 24.79 4.24 6.40
C ALA A 326 25.62 3.60 7.52
N VAL A 327 25.01 3.28 8.65
CA VAL A 327 25.71 2.82 9.84
C VAL A 327 24.95 1.64 10.48
N LEU A 328 25.68 0.62 10.87
CA LEU A 328 25.12 -0.41 11.76
C LEU A 328 24.95 0.16 13.17
N THR A 329 23.71 0.24 13.63
CA THR A 329 23.36 0.80 14.93
C THR A 329 22.86 -0.31 15.85
N GLY A 330 23.29 -0.33 17.10
CA GLY A 330 22.82 -1.31 18.09
C GLY A 330 23.85 -1.74 19.11
N GLN A 331 25.03 -1.14 19.11
CA GLN A 331 26.16 -1.60 19.91
C GLN A 331 26.04 -1.38 21.42
N SER A 332 25.16 -0.50 21.93
CA SER A 332 25.20 -0.23 23.37
C SER A 332 23.90 0.37 23.92
N LYS A 333 23.19 -0.40 24.73
CA LYS A 333 22.09 0.08 25.59
C LYS A 333 22.56 1.16 26.57
N THR A 334 23.78 1.02 27.11
CA THR A 334 24.38 1.93 28.09
C THR A 334 24.58 3.35 27.54
N ARG A 335 25.07 3.47 26.31
CA ARG A 335 25.26 4.79 25.66
C ARG A 335 23.93 5.50 25.41
N SER A 336 22.89 4.75 25.00
CA SER A 336 21.54 5.28 24.80
C SER A 336 20.90 5.73 26.12
N LEU A 337 21.05 4.95 27.19
CA LEU A 337 20.60 5.28 28.55
C LEU A 337 21.27 6.56 29.07
N ALA A 338 22.59 6.66 28.94
CA ALA A 338 23.35 7.84 29.39
C ALA A 338 22.89 9.11 28.64
N SER A 339 22.70 9.02 27.32
CA SER A 339 22.19 10.13 26.52
C SER A 339 20.77 10.56 26.91
N MET A 340 19.90 9.60 27.22
CA MET A 340 18.53 9.89 27.66
C MET A 340 18.49 10.53 29.05
N ARG A 341 19.29 10.04 30.00
CA ARG A 341 19.41 10.61 31.36
C ARG A 341 19.91 12.06 31.28
N SER A 342 21.01 12.29 30.58
CA SER A 342 21.54 13.64 30.37
C SER A 342 20.57 14.60 29.69
N SER A 343 19.72 14.07 28.79
CA SER A 343 18.68 14.88 28.12
C SER A 343 17.50 15.19 29.06
N ALA A 344 17.10 14.23 29.89
CA ALA A 344 16.06 14.40 30.88
C ALA A 344 16.47 15.41 31.98
N GLU A 345 17.70 15.29 32.49
CA GLU A 345 18.27 16.23 33.46
C GLU A 345 18.28 17.66 32.92
N ARG A 346 18.74 17.87 31.69
CA ARG A 346 18.75 19.21 31.05
C ARG A 346 17.38 19.83 30.86
N ASN A 347 16.35 19.02 30.72
CA ASN A 347 14.98 19.47 30.49
C ASN A 347 14.09 19.37 31.76
N GLY A 348 14.66 19.03 32.93
CA GLY A 348 13.91 18.90 34.17
C GLY A 348 12.83 17.81 34.16
N THR A 349 13.00 16.74 33.37
CA THR A 349 12.03 15.67 33.21
C THR A 349 12.61 14.33 33.66
N ALA A 350 11.76 13.42 34.13
CA ALA A 350 12.22 12.07 34.49
C ALA A 350 12.48 11.21 33.25
N SER A 351 13.62 10.51 33.23
CA SER A 351 13.92 9.51 32.19
C SER A 351 13.26 8.19 32.57
N THR A 352 12.21 7.81 31.85
CA THR A 352 11.47 6.54 32.06
C THR A 352 11.95 5.40 31.15
N GLY A 353 12.98 5.63 30.33
CA GLY A 353 13.41 4.67 29.32
C GLY A 353 14.41 3.64 29.82
N THR A 354 14.30 2.40 29.37
CA THR A 354 15.23 1.29 29.63
C THR A 354 16.46 1.28 28.69
N GLY A 355 16.61 2.30 27.84
CA GLY A 355 17.63 2.38 26.79
C GLY A 355 17.31 1.53 25.56
N TYR A 356 17.84 1.95 24.42
CA TYR A 356 17.63 1.28 23.14
C TYR A 356 18.95 0.74 22.62
N GLY A 357 18.99 -0.52 22.35
CA GLY A 357 20.16 -1.19 21.80
C GLY A 357 19.98 -2.70 21.80
N GLY A 358 20.89 -3.40 21.16
CA GLY A 358 20.87 -4.86 21.09
C GLY A 358 20.29 -5.44 19.81
N HIS A 359 19.82 -4.60 18.90
CA HIS A 359 19.45 -5.04 17.56
C HIS A 359 20.36 -4.36 16.56
N PHE A 360 21.28 -5.12 15.99
CA PHE A 360 22.09 -4.65 14.87
C PHE A 360 21.14 -4.39 13.69
N ARG A 361 21.02 -3.15 13.31
CA ARG A 361 20.25 -2.73 12.13
C ARG A 361 21.00 -1.70 11.33
N ALA A 362 20.91 -1.80 10.02
CA ALA A 362 21.38 -0.76 9.12
C ALA A 362 20.48 0.48 9.24
N VAL A 363 21.03 1.57 9.75
CA VAL A 363 20.37 2.87 9.80
C VAL A 363 20.95 3.73 8.70
N GLN A 364 20.11 4.15 7.77
CA GLN A 364 20.48 5.02 6.66
C GLN A 364 20.01 6.44 6.97
N GLY A 365 20.91 7.39 6.83
CA GLY A 365 20.66 8.81 7.07
C GLY A 365 20.55 9.57 5.75
N PHE A 366 19.56 10.43 5.66
CA PHE A 366 19.27 11.25 4.50
C PHE A 366 19.16 12.71 4.91
N ARG A 367 19.63 13.62 4.04
CA ARG A 367 19.46 15.06 4.16
C ARG A 367 18.45 15.55 3.14
N TYR A 368 17.52 16.36 3.60
CA TYR A 368 16.55 17.02 2.74
C TYR A 368 17.21 18.22 2.04
N LEU A 369 17.08 18.32 0.73
CA LEU A 369 17.69 19.35 -0.11
C LEU A 369 16.72 20.50 -0.43
N GLY A 370 15.42 20.28 -0.27
CA GLY A 370 14.39 21.23 -0.66
C GLY A 370 13.82 20.95 -2.05
N GLU A 371 12.94 21.82 -2.50
CA GLU A 371 12.46 21.80 -3.88
C GLU A 371 13.58 22.29 -4.80
N MET A 372 13.92 21.48 -5.79
CA MET A 372 14.79 21.92 -6.86
C MET A 372 14.05 23.01 -7.65
N PRO A 373 14.65 24.17 -7.89
CA PRO A 373 14.05 25.11 -8.83
C PRO A 373 13.84 24.39 -10.16
N CYS A 374 12.65 24.55 -10.75
CA CYS A 374 12.39 24.06 -12.11
C CYS A 374 13.45 24.68 -13.03
N ALA A 375 14.25 23.81 -13.66
CA ALA A 375 15.19 24.22 -14.69
C ALA A 375 14.41 24.57 -15.98
#